data_58b098870ac804baef9c05d36b515e02
#
_entry.id   58b098870ac804baef9c05d36b515e02
#
_cell.length_a   1.000
_cell.length_b   1.000
_cell.length_c   1.000
_cell.angle_alpha   90.00
_cell.angle_beta   90.00
_cell.angle_gamma   90.00
#
_symmetry.space_group_name_H-M   'P 1'
#
loop_
_entity.id
_entity.type
_entity.pdbx_description
1 polymer ?
#
loop_
_entity_poly.entity_id
_entity_poly.type
_entity_poly.pdbx_seq_one_letter_code
_entity_poly.pdbx_strand_id
1 'polypeptide(L)'
;MSQKIIFPNANLVNLKNEKDDVRFYLTILNSRLVSYFYNLYYGESNTNLTKIAFENIPLVNIENINQQPFIEKAAKMLFLNKNLQDLSQNFQRLLTRKFELEKLSIKLQDWYLIEFSEFVKELKKAKIKLSLNEEMEWEKVFMEEKKKTLDIKNEIELIDKEIDGMVYELYGLSEEEIKIIEGEK
;
A
#
# COMPACT_ATOMS: atom_id res chain seq x y z
N MET A 1 -11.98 3.34 -3.71
CA MET A 1 -10.79 2.49 -3.52
C MET A 1 -9.64 3.15 -4.25
N SER A 2 -8.71 3.75 -3.53
CA SER A 2 -7.52 4.36 -4.15
C SER A 2 -6.59 3.25 -4.62
N GLN A 3 -6.54 3.00 -5.92
CA GLN A 3 -5.50 2.15 -6.51
C GLN A 3 -4.19 2.94 -6.46
N LYS A 4 -3.30 2.56 -5.54
CA LYS A 4 -1.93 3.04 -5.59
C LYS A 4 -1.28 2.51 -6.87
N ILE A 5 -0.68 3.42 -7.64
CA ILE A 5 0.14 3.03 -8.78
C ILE A 5 1.42 2.41 -8.20
N ILE A 6 1.43 1.09 -8.10
CA ILE A 6 2.65 0.34 -7.84
C ILE A 6 3.33 0.19 -9.20
N PHE A 7 4.50 0.76 -9.37
CA PHE A 7 5.29 0.64 -10.59
C PHE A 7 5.79 -0.81 -10.75
N PRO A 8 5.20 -1.66 -11.58
CA PRO A 8 5.62 -3.05 -11.73
C PRO A 8 6.88 -3.23 -12.56
N ASN A 9 7.34 -2.19 -13.24
CA ASN A 9 8.57 -2.22 -14.00
C ASN A 9 9.48 -1.09 -13.51
N ALA A 10 10.59 -1.48 -12.88
CA ALA A 10 11.64 -0.59 -12.42
C ALA A 10 12.24 0.20 -13.59
N ASN A 11 11.60 1.29 -13.98
CA ASN A 11 12.31 2.35 -14.64
C ASN A 11 13.23 2.94 -13.57
N LEU A 12 14.53 2.66 -13.67
CA LEU A 12 15.55 3.24 -12.81
C LEU A 12 15.50 4.76 -12.97
N VAL A 13 14.98 5.45 -11.97
CA VAL A 13 15.13 6.90 -11.86
C VAL A 13 16.53 7.13 -11.32
N ASN A 14 17.45 7.47 -12.20
CA ASN A 14 18.77 7.93 -11.80
C ASN A 14 18.68 9.42 -11.48
N LEU A 15 18.85 9.75 -10.19
CA LEU A 15 19.00 11.14 -9.77
C LEU A 15 20.30 11.70 -10.36
N LYS A 16 20.20 12.83 -11.04
CA LYS A 16 21.38 13.50 -11.62
C LYS A 16 22.19 14.29 -10.59
N ASN A 17 21.59 14.58 -9.44
CA ASN A 17 22.19 15.36 -8.38
C ASN A 17 22.41 14.46 -7.17
N GLU A 18 23.65 14.34 -6.70
CA GLU A 18 24.03 13.54 -5.53
C GLU A 18 23.41 14.04 -4.20
N LYS A 19 22.89 15.28 -4.19
CA LYS A 19 22.21 15.87 -3.03
C LYS A 19 20.75 15.43 -2.91
N ASP A 20 20.18 14.85 -3.96
CA ASP A 20 18.79 14.45 -3.99
C ASP A 20 18.62 13.04 -3.43
N ASP A 21 17.59 12.84 -2.61
CA ASP A 21 17.24 11.54 -2.08
C ASP A 21 16.05 10.94 -2.85
N VAL A 22 16.22 9.74 -3.37
CA VAL A 22 15.16 9.04 -4.11
C VAL A 22 13.87 8.87 -3.29
N ARG A 23 14.00 8.79 -1.96
CA ARG A 23 12.85 8.65 -1.06
C ARG A 23 11.94 9.88 -1.08
N PHE A 24 12.51 11.09 -1.23
CA PHE A 24 11.71 12.29 -1.44
C PHE A 24 10.84 12.18 -2.69
N TYR A 25 11.41 11.77 -3.80
CA TYR A 25 10.64 11.60 -5.04
C TYR A 25 9.60 10.48 -4.92
N LEU A 26 9.88 9.42 -4.17
CA LEU A 26 8.91 8.35 -3.94
C LEU A 26 7.64 8.87 -3.24
N THR A 27 7.74 9.81 -2.31
CA THR A 27 6.57 10.40 -1.64
C THR A 27 5.71 11.17 -2.62
N ILE A 28 6.32 12.00 -3.48
CA ILE A 28 5.60 12.78 -4.49
C ILE A 28 4.94 11.86 -5.52
N LEU A 29 5.71 10.94 -6.09
CA LEU A 29 5.24 10.05 -7.17
C LEU A 29 4.13 9.08 -6.73
N ASN A 30 4.08 8.73 -5.44
CA ASN A 30 3.02 7.88 -4.88
C ASN A 30 1.87 8.67 -4.25
N SER A 31 1.88 10.01 -4.29
CA SER A 31 0.82 10.85 -3.74
C SER A 31 -0.47 10.77 -4.56
N ARG A 32 -1.58 11.12 -3.91
CA ARG A 32 -2.88 11.28 -4.58
C ARG A 32 -2.86 12.35 -5.65
N LEU A 33 -2.10 13.43 -5.44
CA LEU A 33 -1.94 14.49 -6.45
C LEU A 33 -1.42 13.93 -7.77
N VAL A 34 -0.34 13.15 -7.73
CA VAL A 34 0.23 12.56 -8.95
C VAL A 34 -0.69 11.49 -9.53
N SER A 35 -1.38 10.71 -8.70
CA SER A 35 -2.38 9.76 -9.15
C SER A 35 -3.56 10.45 -9.85
N TYR A 36 -4.04 11.57 -9.30
CA TYR A 36 -5.09 12.39 -9.91
C TYR A 36 -4.65 12.96 -11.25
N PHE A 37 -3.45 13.58 -11.30
CA PHE A 37 -2.85 14.09 -12.54
C PHE A 37 -2.76 13.01 -13.61
N TYR A 38 -2.26 11.83 -13.23
CA TYR A 38 -2.11 10.72 -14.15
C TYR A 38 -3.47 10.26 -14.72
N ASN A 39 -4.48 10.10 -13.86
CA ASN A 39 -5.82 9.68 -14.27
C ASN A 39 -6.50 10.71 -15.18
N LEU A 40 -6.28 11.99 -14.91
CA LEU A 40 -6.85 13.09 -15.71
C LEU A 40 -6.31 13.09 -17.15
N TYR A 41 -5.01 12.85 -17.32
CA TYR A 41 -4.36 12.96 -18.63
C TYR A 41 -4.28 11.65 -19.41
N TYR A 42 -4.23 10.51 -18.72
CA TYR A 42 -3.98 9.20 -19.34
C TYR A 42 -5.11 8.20 -19.14
N GLY A 43 -6.14 8.54 -18.34
CA GLY A 43 -7.31 7.73 -18.06
C GLY A 43 -7.08 6.63 -17.01
N GLU A 44 -8.15 6.27 -16.30
CA GLU A 44 -8.11 5.30 -15.18
C GLU A 44 -7.76 3.86 -15.60
N SER A 45 -7.95 3.51 -16.86
CA SER A 45 -7.69 2.16 -17.37
C SER A 45 -6.22 1.88 -17.70
N ASN A 46 -5.39 2.92 -17.72
CA ASN A 46 -3.99 2.78 -18.09
C ASN A 46 -3.11 2.66 -16.84
N THR A 47 -2.87 1.43 -16.38
CA THR A 47 -2.09 1.13 -15.16
C THR A 47 -0.57 1.20 -15.37
N ASN A 48 -0.10 1.39 -16.61
CA ASN A 48 1.32 1.44 -16.93
C ASN A 48 1.78 2.89 -17.05
N LEU A 49 2.59 3.35 -16.10
CA LEU A 49 3.26 4.63 -16.21
C LEU A 49 4.25 4.56 -17.37
N THR A 50 3.87 5.15 -18.50
CA THR A 50 4.77 5.25 -19.65
C THR A 50 5.88 6.26 -19.36
N LYS A 51 7.02 6.15 -20.07
CA LYS A 51 8.09 7.13 -19.97
C LYS A 51 7.59 8.55 -20.22
N ILE A 52 6.72 8.73 -21.21
CA ILE A 52 6.13 10.04 -21.59
C ILE A 52 5.28 10.60 -20.43
N ALA A 53 4.45 9.76 -19.79
CA ALA A 53 3.65 10.19 -18.67
C ALA A 53 4.51 10.62 -17.47
N PHE A 54 5.58 9.88 -17.20
CA PHE A 54 6.54 10.20 -16.14
C PHE A 54 7.27 11.54 -16.41
N GLU A 55 7.72 11.77 -17.64
CA GLU A 55 8.40 13.01 -18.03
C GLU A 55 7.51 14.26 -17.97
N ASN A 56 6.19 14.08 -18.00
CA ASN A 56 5.21 15.17 -17.91
C ASN A 56 4.69 15.44 -16.48
N ILE A 57 5.12 14.67 -15.47
CA ILE A 57 4.75 14.97 -14.08
C ILE A 57 5.40 16.28 -13.66
N PRO A 58 4.61 17.29 -13.27
CA PRO A 58 5.15 18.59 -12.87
C PRO A 58 5.84 18.45 -11.49
N LEU A 59 7.15 18.30 -11.48
CA LEU A 59 7.93 18.30 -10.25
C LEU A 59 8.24 19.74 -9.82
N VAL A 60 8.07 20.01 -8.52
CA VAL A 60 8.45 21.32 -7.94
C VAL A 60 9.96 21.53 -7.98
N ASN A 61 10.39 22.80 -8.05
CA ASN A 61 11.80 23.13 -7.88
C ASN A 61 12.21 22.89 -6.43
N ILE A 62 13.15 21.97 -6.23
CA ILE A 62 13.55 21.45 -4.90
C ILE A 62 14.73 22.19 -4.27
N GLU A 63 15.30 23.24 -4.94
CA GLU A 63 16.54 23.88 -4.49
C GLU A 63 16.49 24.40 -3.05
N ASN A 64 15.30 24.80 -2.57
CA ASN A 64 15.10 25.37 -1.22
C ASN A 64 14.16 24.53 -0.36
N ILE A 65 13.83 23.28 -0.76
CA ILE A 65 12.88 22.43 -0.04
C ILE A 65 13.63 21.61 1.01
N ASN A 66 13.13 21.62 2.26
CA ASN A 66 13.58 20.67 3.25
C ASN A 66 13.01 19.28 2.95
N GLN A 67 13.83 18.42 2.34
CA GLN A 67 13.44 17.05 1.95
C GLN A 67 13.35 16.10 3.15
N GLN A 68 13.96 16.43 4.30
CA GLN A 68 14.13 15.50 5.41
C GLN A 68 12.80 14.91 5.94
N PRO A 69 11.72 15.69 6.17
CA PRO A 69 10.45 15.13 6.64
C PRO A 69 9.85 14.10 5.66
N PHE A 70 9.96 14.32 4.35
CA PHE A 70 9.51 13.40 3.33
C PHE A 70 10.32 12.11 3.33
N ILE A 71 11.64 12.22 3.46
CA ILE A 71 12.57 11.08 3.51
C ILE A 71 12.25 10.19 4.71
N GLU A 72 11.98 10.76 5.87
CA GLU A 72 11.61 10.03 7.09
C GLU A 72 10.28 9.29 6.92
N LYS A 73 9.26 9.96 6.36
CA LYS A 73 7.96 9.33 6.07
C LYS A 73 8.10 8.20 5.04
N ALA A 74 8.87 8.40 3.98
CA ALA A 74 9.14 7.36 3.00
C ALA A 74 9.86 6.15 3.62
N ALA A 75 10.87 6.39 4.45
CA ALA A 75 11.59 5.31 5.14
C ALA A 75 10.65 4.51 6.06
N LYS A 76 9.80 5.21 6.83
CA LYS A 76 8.79 4.58 7.69
C LYS A 76 7.77 3.79 6.86
N MET A 77 7.29 4.34 5.75
CA MET A 77 6.37 3.68 4.85
C MET A 77 6.95 2.38 4.26
N LEU A 78 8.21 2.42 3.81
CA LEU A 78 8.90 1.23 3.30
C LEU A 78 9.05 0.15 4.37
N PHE A 79 9.40 0.53 5.60
CA PHE A 79 9.53 -0.38 6.73
C PHE A 79 8.18 -1.04 7.08
N LEU A 80 7.11 -0.27 7.17
CA LEU A 80 5.78 -0.79 7.51
C LEU A 80 5.23 -1.71 6.40
N ASN A 81 5.40 -1.35 5.14
CA ASN A 81 4.98 -2.22 4.02
C ASN A 81 5.74 -3.55 4.01
N LYS A 82 7.04 -3.53 4.33
CA LYS A 82 7.81 -4.76 4.48
C LYS A 82 7.28 -5.61 5.64
N ASN A 83 7.02 -5.01 6.80
CA ASN A 83 6.47 -5.73 7.95
C ASN A 83 5.10 -6.31 7.65
N LEU A 84 4.21 -5.57 6.99
CA LEU A 84 2.90 -6.05 6.55
C LEU A 84 3.03 -7.27 5.65
N GLN A 85 3.94 -7.19 4.68
CA GLN A 85 4.23 -8.30 3.77
C GLN A 85 4.76 -9.53 4.52
N ASP A 86 5.73 -9.32 5.42
CA ASP A 86 6.34 -10.41 6.19
C ASP A 86 5.30 -11.11 7.10
N LEU A 87 4.45 -10.37 7.82
CA LEU A 87 3.38 -10.94 8.63
C LEU A 87 2.35 -11.70 7.77
N SER A 88 1.91 -11.10 6.67
CA SER A 88 0.95 -11.74 5.78
C SER A 88 1.50 -13.05 5.22
N GLN A 89 2.73 -13.04 4.71
CA GLN A 89 3.38 -14.24 4.16
C GLN A 89 3.68 -15.30 5.22
N ASN A 90 4.03 -14.90 6.47
CA ASN A 90 4.25 -15.84 7.55
C ASN A 90 2.97 -16.63 7.86
N PHE A 91 1.84 -15.96 7.97
CA PHE A 91 0.56 -16.62 8.19
C PHE A 91 0.17 -17.51 7.00
N GLN A 92 0.34 -17.05 5.76
CA GLN A 92 0.12 -17.85 4.56
C GLN A 92 0.98 -19.13 4.57
N ARG A 93 2.27 -19.02 4.92
CA ARG A 93 3.16 -20.19 5.05
C ARG A 93 2.73 -21.14 6.14
N LEU A 94 2.23 -20.61 7.26
CA LEU A 94 1.65 -21.42 8.34
C LEU A 94 0.46 -22.24 7.84
N LEU A 95 -0.48 -21.59 7.11
CA LEU A 95 -1.65 -22.27 6.53
C LEU A 95 -1.24 -23.35 5.54
N THR A 96 -0.35 -23.01 4.59
CA THR A 96 0.14 -23.94 3.58
C THR A 96 0.76 -25.18 4.22
N ARG A 97 1.61 -24.99 5.22
CA ARG A 97 2.29 -26.08 5.94
C ARG A 97 1.34 -26.90 6.80
N LYS A 98 0.44 -26.25 7.54
CA LYS A 98 -0.45 -26.92 8.49
C LYS A 98 -1.52 -27.75 7.79
N PHE A 99 -2.03 -27.25 6.66
CA PHE A 99 -3.13 -27.86 5.95
C PHE A 99 -2.72 -28.51 4.61
N GLU A 100 -1.42 -28.59 4.36
CA GLU A 100 -0.83 -29.19 3.13
C GLU A 100 -1.49 -28.63 1.84
N LEU A 101 -1.74 -27.31 1.83
CA LEU A 101 -2.38 -26.63 0.72
C LEU A 101 -1.37 -26.38 -0.40
N GLU A 102 -1.64 -26.88 -1.61
CA GLU A 102 -0.82 -26.60 -2.80
C GLU A 102 -0.94 -25.13 -3.22
N LYS A 103 -2.12 -24.54 -3.03
CA LYS A 103 -2.41 -23.15 -3.40
C LYS A 103 -3.43 -22.54 -2.46
N LEU A 104 -3.18 -21.28 -2.07
CA LEU A 104 -4.14 -20.47 -1.32
C LEU A 104 -5.12 -19.77 -2.26
N SER A 105 -6.41 -19.73 -1.88
CA SER A 105 -7.40 -18.88 -2.56
C SER A 105 -7.03 -17.40 -2.35
N ILE A 106 -7.54 -16.51 -3.22
CA ILE A 106 -7.30 -15.05 -3.09
C ILE A 106 -7.71 -14.57 -1.69
N LYS A 107 -8.84 -15.06 -1.15
CA LYS A 107 -9.29 -14.69 0.20
C LYS A 107 -8.32 -15.17 1.30
N LEU A 108 -7.69 -16.32 1.14
CA LEU A 108 -6.69 -16.80 2.08
C LEU A 108 -5.32 -16.12 1.89
N GLN A 109 -5.05 -15.53 0.73
CA GLN A 109 -3.88 -14.67 0.54
C GLN A 109 -4.07 -13.33 1.27
N ASP A 110 -5.28 -12.78 1.22
CA ASP A 110 -5.68 -11.54 1.91
C ASP A 110 -6.39 -11.82 3.24
N TRP A 111 -5.98 -12.86 3.94
CA TRP A 111 -6.63 -13.44 5.11
C TRP A 111 -6.99 -12.41 6.21
N TYR A 112 -6.18 -11.38 6.40
CA TYR A 112 -6.41 -10.35 7.41
C TYR A 112 -7.53 -9.37 7.05
N LEU A 113 -8.05 -9.42 5.80
CA LEU A 113 -9.19 -8.61 5.35
C LEU A 113 -10.53 -9.32 5.49
N ILE A 114 -10.54 -10.62 5.79
CA ILE A 114 -11.76 -11.40 5.94
C ILE A 114 -12.08 -11.68 7.42
N GLU A 115 -13.34 -12.04 7.71
CA GLU A 115 -13.74 -12.50 9.03
C GLU A 115 -13.39 -13.98 9.25
N PHE A 116 -13.26 -14.40 10.51
CA PHE A 116 -12.92 -15.79 10.84
C PHE A 116 -13.92 -16.80 10.25
N SER A 117 -15.21 -16.47 10.26
CA SER A 117 -16.23 -17.30 9.61
C SER A 117 -16.00 -17.52 8.12
N GLU A 118 -15.47 -16.52 7.41
CA GLU A 118 -15.11 -16.64 6.01
C GLU A 118 -13.82 -17.45 5.82
N PHE A 119 -12.85 -17.27 6.70
CA PHE A 119 -11.64 -18.10 6.77
C PHE A 119 -12.00 -19.58 6.86
N VAL A 120 -12.90 -19.96 7.79
CA VAL A 120 -13.37 -21.34 7.95
C VAL A 120 -14.08 -21.85 6.68
N LYS A 121 -14.87 -20.99 6.01
CA LYS A 121 -15.51 -21.35 4.74
C LYS A 121 -14.47 -21.63 3.64
N GLU A 122 -13.41 -20.83 3.56
CA GLU A 122 -12.34 -21.06 2.56
C GLU A 122 -11.59 -22.37 2.83
N LEU A 123 -11.34 -22.71 4.11
CA LEU A 123 -10.78 -24.02 4.46
C LEU A 123 -11.70 -25.18 4.06
N LYS A 124 -13.02 -25.04 4.29
CA LYS A 124 -14.01 -26.06 3.86
C LYS A 124 -14.03 -26.24 2.36
N LYS A 125 -13.88 -25.17 1.56
CA LYS A 125 -13.73 -25.26 0.09
C LYS A 125 -12.49 -26.05 -0.33
N ALA A 126 -11.40 -25.92 0.45
CA ALA A 126 -10.19 -26.70 0.27
C ALA A 126 -10.30 -28.14 0.86
N LYS A 127 -11.53 -28.59 1.21
CA LYS A 127 -11.84 -29.90 1.82
C LYS A 127 -11.24 -30.13 3.22
N ILE A 128 -10.84 -29.06 3.90
CA ILE A 128 -10.36 -29.10 5.28
C ILE A 128 -11.54 -28.90 6.21
N LYS A 129 -11.69 -29.82 7.19
CA LYS A 129 -12.70 -29.75 8.22
C LYS A 129 -12.00 -29.63 9.56
N LEU A 130 -12.26 -28.57 10.29
CA LEU A 130 -11.80 -28.39 11.67
C LEU A 130 -12.80 -29.03 12.63
N SER A 131 -12.31 -29.71 13.64
CA SER A 131 -13.11 -30.05 14.83
C SER A 131 -13.43 -28.80 15.62
N LEU A 132 -14.39 -28.84 16.53
CA LEU A 132 -14.76 -27.71 17.37
C LEU A 132 -13.56 -27.14 18.16
N ASN A 133 -12.72 -28.01 18.72
CA ASN A 133 -11.54 -27.58 19.47
C ASN A 133 -10.51 -26.88 18.56
N GLU A 134 -10.25 -27.44 17.39
CA GLU A 134 -9.34 -26.82 16.41
C GLU A 134 -9.87 -25.48 15.91
N GLU A 135 -11.20 -25.36 15.70
CA GLU A 135 -11.82 -24.10 15.29
C GLU A 135 -11.62 -23.03 16.36
N MET A 136 -11.82 -23.36 17.64
CA MET A 136 -11.57 -22.42 18.75
C MET A 136 -10.10 -22.03 18.90
N GLU A 137 -9.15 -22.94 18.67
CA GLU A 137 -7.72 -22.65 18.71
C GLU A 137 -7.32 -21.76 17.53
N TRP A 138 -7.79 -22.07 16.34
CA TRP A 138 -7.52 -21.28 15.13
C TRP A 138 -8.14 -19.89 15.21
N GLU A 139 -9.31 -19.73 15.82
CA GLU A 139 -9.94 -18.42 15.99
C GLU A 139 -9.04 -17.49 16.80
N LYS A 140 -8.47 -17.97 17.91
CA LYS A 140 -7.54 -17.18 18.74
C LYS A 140 -6.32 -16.75 17.94
N VAL A 141 -5.66 -17.68 17.26
CA VAL A 141 -4.47 -17.41 16.45
C VAL A 141 -4.81 -16.42 15.30
N PHE A 142 -5.92 -16.68 14.60
CA PHE A 142 -6.37 -15.84 13.50
C PHE A 142 -6.64 -14.40 13.96
N MET A 143 -7.40 -14.23 15.05
CA MET A 143 -7.76 -12.91 15.56
C MET A 143 -6.55 -12.14 16.09
N GLU A 144 -5.61 -12.83 16.74
CA GLU A 144 -4.38 -12.21 17.22
C GLU A 144 -3.49 -11.72 16.04
N GLU A 145 -3.25 -12.57 15.07
CA GLU A 145 -2.43 -12.22 13.90
C GLU A 145 -3.14 -11.18 13.01
N LYS A 146 -4.47 -11.29 12.83
CA LYS A 146 -5.28 -10.29 12.12
C LYS A 146 -5.14 -8.91 12.76
N LYS A 147 -5.24 -8.82 14.08
CA LYS A 147 -5.08 -7.56 14.80
C LYS A 147 -3.73 -6.93 14.54
N LYS A 148 -2.63 -7.68 14.73
CA LYS A 148 -1.26 -7.18 14.47
C LYS A 148 -1.10 -6.67 13.03
N THR A 149 -1.65 -7.40 12.08
CA THR A 149 -1.56 -7.06 10.64
C THR A 149 -2.38 -5.82 10.32
N LEU A 150 -3.59 -5.71 10.87
CA LEU A 150 -4.45 -4.54 10.68
C LEU A 150 -3.89 -3.28 11.37
N ASP A 151 -3.26 -3.40 12.53
CA ASP A 151 -2.62 -2.28 13.21
C ASP A 151 -1.54 -1.64 12.32
N ILE A 152 -0.70 -2.47 11.69
CA ILE A 152 0.31 -1.99 10.72
C ILE A 152 -0.35 -1.39 9.49
N LYS A 153 -1.40 -2.01 8.96
CA LYS A 153 -2.13 -1.48 7.80
C LYS A 153 -2.72 -0.12 8.08
N ASN A 154 -3.33 0.07 9.25
CA ASN A 154 -3.88 1.34 9.68
C ASN A 154 -2.79 2.42 9.82
N GLU A 155 -1.61 2.05 10.33
CA GLU A 155 -0.47 2.97 10.42
C GLU A 155 0.03 3.38 9.04
N ILE A 156 0.08 2.46 8.06
CA ILE A 156 0.38 2.75 6.66
C ILE A 156 -0.62 3.77 6.10
N GLU A 157 -1.93 3.56 6.31
CA GLU A 157 -2.97 4.46 5.82
C GLU A 157 -2.88 5.86 6.45
N LEU A 158 -2.48 5.94 7.73
CA LEU A 158 -2.27 7.23 8.40
C LEU A 158 -1.09 7.99 7.79
N ILE A 159 0.06 7.33 7.64
CA ILE A 159 1.26 7.96 7.06
C ILE A 159 1.02 8.36 5.60
N ASP A 160 0.24 7.58 4.88
CA ASP A 160 -0.14 7.89 3.50
C ASP A 160 -0.88 9.24 3.40
N LYS A 161 -1.87 9.44 4.29
CA LYS A 161 -2.59 10.71 4.39
C LYS A 161 -1.68 11.88 4.81
N GLU A 162 -0.75 11.64 5.73
CA GLU A 162 0.22 12.65 6.14
C GLU A 162 1.12 13.05 4.97
N ILE A 163 1.59 12.08 4.17
CA ILE A 163 2.37 12.34 2.96
C ILE A 163 1.55 13.15 1.95
N ASP A 164 0.29 12.77 1.71
CA ASP A 164 -0.59 13.50 0.80
C ASP A 164 -0.76 14.96 1.24
N GLY A 165 -1.00 15.20 2.54
CA GLY A 165 -1.07 16.56 3.09
C GLY A 165 0.22 17.35 2.89
N MET A 166 1.38 16.75 3.15
CA MET A 166 2.68 17.38 2.91
C MET A 166 2.91 17.71 1.44
N VAL A 167 2.46 16.85 0.53
CA VAL A 167 2.54 17.11 -0.92
C VAL A 167 1.59 18.23 -1.33
N TYR A 168 0.37 18.27 -0.80
CA TYR A 168 -0.57 19.36 -1.08
C TYR A 168 -0.01 20.72 -0.65
N GLU A 169 0.58 20.78 0.55
CA GLU A 169 1.26 21.99 1.04
C GLU A 169 2.46 22.35 0.15
N LEU A 170 3.27 21.38 -0.26
CA LEU A 170 4.43 21.57 -1.11
C LEU A 170 4.05 22.19 -2.47
N TYR A 171 2.88 21.83 -3.02
CA TYR A 171 2.37 22.37 -4.27
C TYR A 171 1.49 23.62 -4.09
N GLY A 172 1.25 24.04 -2.86
CA GLY A 172 0.46 25.22 -2.54
C GLY A 172 -1.01 25.10 -2.93
N LEU A 173 -1.59 23.90 -2.80
CA LEU A 173 -2.98 23.65 -3.20
C LEU A 173 -3.96 24.31 -2.23
N SER A 174 -5.04 24.87 -2.78
CA SER A 174 -6.18 25.37 -2.01
C SER A 174 -7.06 24.23 -1.49
N GLU A 175 -7.90 24.51 -0.50
CA GLU A 175 -8.86 23.52 0.04
C GLU A 175 -9.82 22.99 -1.03
N GLU A 176 -10.22 23.85 -1.98
CA GLU A 176 -11.09 23.46 -3.10
C GLU A 176 -10.39 22.48 -4.04
N GLU A 177 -9.11 22.72 -4.35
CA GLU A 177 -8.32 21.83 -5.20
C GLU A 177 -8.07 20.47 -4.51
N ILE A 178 -7.80 20.49 -3.20
CA ILE A 178 -7.64 19.26 -2.39
C ILE A 178 -8.93 18.43 -2.44
N LYS A 179 -10.11 19.05 -2.23
CA LYS A 179 -11.39 18.34 -2.32
C LYS A 179 -11.60 17.67 -3.69
N ILE A 180 -11.22 18.35 -4.76
CA ILE A 180 -11.31 17.78 -6.12
C ILE A 180 -10.41 16.54 -6.23
N ILE A 181 -9.17 16.62 -5.73
CA ILE A 181 -8.21 15.52 -5.77
C ILE A 181 -8.68 14.34 -4.90
N GLU A 182 -9.27 14.64 -3.74
CA GLU A 182 -9.82 13.62 -2.82
C GLU A 182 -11.14 13.00 -3.33
N GLY A 183 -11.76 13.59 -4.37
CA GLY A 183 -13.04 13.13 -4.91
C GLY A 183 -14.23 13.49 -4.03
N GLU A 184 -14.07 14.47 -3.14
CA GLU A 184 -15.14 15.00 -2.31
C GLU A 184 -16.02 15.94 -3.15
N LYS A 185 -17.34 15.75 -3.04
CA LYS A 185 -18.35 16.56 -3.76
C LYS A 185 -18.84 17.68 -2.88
#